data_fced8d1078cf4012ccb6f0c29cd225ec
#
_entry.id   fced8d1078cf4012ccb6f0c29cd225ec
#
_cell.length_a   1.000
_cell.length_b   1.000
_cell.length_c   1.000
_cell.angle_alpha   90.00
_cell.angle_beta   90.00
_cell.angle_gamma   90.00
#
_symmetry.space_group_name_H-M   'P 1'
#
loop_
_entity.id
_entity.type
_entity.pdbx_description
1 polymer ?
#
loop_
_entity_poly.entity_id
_entity_poly.type
_entity_poly.pdbx_seq_one_letter_code
_entity_poly.pdbx_strand_id
1 'polypeptide(L)'
;MLEPNGPLPPEIYWRRRALAIGALVVALAIVIWVAFALLRGGGGDEKKADGKATTSASATGKPTGTSSGASESSAPKPSAGGAAGAAPAASGQCPDQSLAVKVNVGQPTYKTGEQPVFGIVITNISSSACERDMGSGLQLVSVQSLDGQRKLWSSTDCYPDGTPDIRTLNPGQQAAFTVTWSGATSAPGCAGERVAVAPGPYTVVAQLGSVRSSPEPFNIA
;
A
#
# COMPACT_ATOMS: atom_id res chain seq x y z
N MET A 1 -18.22 -30.25 37.89
CA MET A 1 -17.29 -29.15 37.69
C MET A 1 -16.91 -29.21 36.23
N LEU A 2 -17.46 -28.29 35.40
CA LEU A 2 -17.19 -28.23 33.98
C LEU A 2 -16.28 -27.01 33.80
N GLU A 3 -15.01 -27.26 33.40
CA GLU A 3 -14.07 -26.21 33.09
C GLU A 3 -14.50 -25.41 31.85
N PRO A 4 -14.48 -24.08 31.85
CA PRO A 4 -14.76 -23.30 30.66
C PRO A 4 -13.56 -23.39 29.70
N ASN A 5 -13.86 -23.79 28.49
CA ASN A 5 -12.92 -23.87 27.36
C ASN A 5 -12.40 -22.46 27.04
N GLY A 6 -11.13 -22.19 27.36
CA GLY A 6 -10.46 -20.94 27.06
C GLY A 6 -10.34 -20.69 25.54
N PRO A 7 -10.10 -19.45 25.09
CA PRO A 7 -9.96 -19.12 23.67
C PRO A 7 -8.79 -19.87 23.07
N LEU A 8 -9.06 -20.59 21.98
CA LEU A 8 -8.09 -21.38 21.22
C LEU A 8 -6.95 -20.45 20.68
N PRO A 9 -5.70 -20.92 20.75
CA PRO A 9 -4.55 -20.14 20.27
C PRO A 9 -4.66 -19.82 18.77
N PRO A 10 -4.21 -18.62 18.33
CA PRO A 10 -4.38 -18.12 16.96
C PRO A 10 -3.73 -18.98 15.86
N GLU A 11 -2.81 -19.85 16.21
CA GLU A 11 -2.16 -20.78 15.27
C GLU A 11 -3.10 -21.81 14.65
N ILE A 12 -4.14 -22.23 15.37
CA ILE A 12 -5.11 -23.21 14.89
C ILE A 12 -6.04 -22.58 13.84
N TYR A 13 -6.34 -21.29 13.96
CA TYR A 13 -7.16 -20.54 13.00
C TYR A 13 -6.45 -20.40 11.64
N TRP A 14 -5.17 -20.10 11.66
CA TRP A 14 -4.35 -19.96 10.46
C TRP A 14 -4.20 -21.28 9.69
N ARG A 15 -3.98 -22.39 10.39
CA ARG A 15 -3.91 -23.73 9.77
C ARG A 15 -5.22 -24.16 9.12
N ARG A 16 -6.36 -23.92 9.77
CA ARG A 16 -7.69 -24.23 9.20
C ARG A 16 -8.00 -23.36 7.99
N ARG A 17 -7.65 -22.08 8.02
CA ARG A 17 -7.83 -21.16 6.88
C ARG A 17 -6.92 -21.51 5.72
N ALA A 18 -5.67 -21.87 5.97
CA ALA A 18 -4.74 -22.35 4.95
C ALA A 18 -5.20 -23.65 4.28
N LEU A 19 -5.75 -24.60 5.05
CA LEU A 19 -6.33 -25.83 4.51
C LEU A 19 -7.58 -25.55 3.66
N ALA A 20 -8.45 -24.65 4.09
CA ALA A 20 -9.65 -24.30 3.32
C ALA A 20 -9.30 -23.61 1.99
N ILE A 21 -8.33 -22.69 2.00
CA ILE A 21 -7.83 -22.03 0.78
C ILE A 21 -7.13 -23.04 -0.13
N GLY A 22 -6.31 -23.93 0.42
CA GLY A 22 -5.64 -24.99 -0.33
C GLY A 22 -6.62 -25.94 -1.03
N ALA A 23 -7.68 -26.36 -0.33
CA ALA A 23 -8.73 -27.22 -0.89
C ALA A 23 -9.48 -26.51 -2.03
N LEU A 24 -9.76 -25.20 -1.89
CA LEU A 24 -10.45 -24.41 -2.91
C LEU A 24 -9.60 -24.23 -4.17
N VAL A 25 -8.30 -24.00 -4.00
CA VAL A 25 -7.35 -23.88 -5.13
C VAL A 25 -7.24 -25.20 -5.89
N VAL A 26 -7.15 -26.35 -5.19
CA VAL A 26 -7.11 -27.67 -5.80
C VAL A 26 -8.42 -27.96 -6.55
N ALA A 27 -9.57 -27.64 -5.97
CA ALA A 27 -10.87 -27.83 -6.64
C ALA A 27 -10.96 -26.98 -7.93
N LEU A 28 -10.54 -25.71 -7.89
CA LEU A 28 -10.48 -24.85 -9.09
C LEU A 28 -9.53 -25.38 -10.16
N ALA A 29 -8.36 -25.90 -9.76
CA ALA A 29 -7.40 -26.48 -10.69
C ALA A 29 -7.96 -27.71 -11.40
N ILE A 30 -8.70 -28.59 -10.67
CA ILE A 30 -9.37 -29.75 -11.24
C ILE A 30 -10.47 -29.33 -12.23
N VAL A 31 -11.28 -28.32 -11.89
CA VAL A 31 -12.34 -27.81 -12.78
C VAL A 31 -11.74 -27.24 -14.07
N ILE A 32 -10.67 -26.46 -13.96
CA ILE A 32 -9.95 -25.90 -15.13
C ILE A 32 -9.36 -27.03 -15.98
N TRP A 33 -8.76 -28.03 -15.34
CA TRP A 33 -8.17 -29.17 -16.04
C TRP A 33 -9.22 -30.01 -16.78
N VAL A 34 -10.37 -30.28 -16.15
CA VAL A 34 -11.51 -30.99 -16.77
C VAL A 34 -12.10 -30.17 -17.92
N ALA A 35 -12.30 -28.85 -17.74
CA ALA A 35 -12.78 -27.96 -18.81
C ALA A 35 -11.81 -27.93 -19.99
N PHE A 36 -10.52 -27.90 -19.72
CA PHE A 36 -9.48 -27.92 -20.76
C PHE A 36 -9.40 -29.30 -21.46
N ALA A 37 -9.60 -30.41 -20.73
CA ALA A 37 -9.66 -31.75 -21.30
C ALA A 37 -10.90 -31.93 -22.21
N LEU A 38 -12.06 -31.39 -21.81
CA LEU A 38 -13.29 -31.43 -22.61
C LEU A 38 -13.22 -30.57 -23.87
N LEU A 39 -12.53 -29.39 -23.79
CA LEU A 39 -12.30 -28.53 -24.94
C LEU A 39 -11.24 -29.09 -25.90
N ARG A 40 -10.32 -29.95 -25.43
CA ARG A 40 -9.29 -30.59 -26.24
C ARG A 40 -9.71 -31.96 -26.79
N GLY A 41 -10.80 -32.54 -26.28
CA GLY A 41 -11.30 -33.86 -26.66
C GLY A 41 -12.20 -33.93 -27.90
N GLY A 42 -12.24 -32.88 -28.72
CA GLY A 42 -13.00 -32.87 -29.96
C GLY A 42 -12.10 -32.70 -31.20
N GLY A 43 -11.49 -33.78 -31.66
CA GLY A 43 -10.75 -33.76 -32.94
C GLY A 43 -9.73 -34.88 -32.99
N GLY A 44 -10.11 -36.00 -33.61
CA GLY A 44 -9.31 -37.19 -33.76
C GLY A 44 -8.25 -37.12 -34.85
N ASP A 45 -7.36 -38.05 -34.72
CA ASP A 45 -6.58 -38.78 -35.73
C ASP A 45 -5.40 -38.14 -36.50
N GLU A 46 -4.30 -38.84 -36.24
CA GLU A 46 -3.23 -39.33 -37.18
C GLU A 46 -2.33 -38.35 -37.96
N LYS A 47 -1.11 -38.53 -37.76
CA LYS A 47 0.04 -38.99 -38.53
C LYS A 47 1.31 -38.16 -38.41
N LYS A 48 2.30 -38.78 -37.87
CA LYS A 48 3.71 -38.96 -38.18
C LYS A 48 4.19 -38.36 -39.53
N ALA A 49 5.26 -37.56 -39.47
CA ALA A 49 6.51 -37.69 -40.25
C ALA A 49 7.38 -36.43 -40.14
N ASP A 50 8.59 -36.66 -39.70
CA ASP A 50 9.92 -36.26 -40.19
C ASP A 50 10.09 -35.08 -41.18
N GLY A 51 11.16 -34.31 -40.89
CA GLY A 51 11.79 -33.50 -41.93
C GLY A 51 12.46 -32.21 -41.42
N LYS A 52 13.60 -32.31 -40.79
CA LYS A 52 14.95 -31.85 -41.17
C LYS A 52 15.09 -30.49 -41.85
N ALA A 53 15.80 -29.63 -41.13
CA ALA A 53 16.91 -28.71 -41.49
C ALA A 53 16.79 -27.77 -42.72
N THR A 54 17.19 -26.52 -42.55
CA THR A 54 18.42 -25.91 -43.12
C THR A 54 18.22 -24.40 -43.24
N THR A 55 18.96 -23.62 -42.48
CA THR A 55 20.12 -22.78 -42.82
C THR A 55 19.90 -21.56 -43.74
N SER A 56 20.49 -20.47 -43.28
CA SER A 56 21.19 -19.35 -43.97
C SER A 56 20.37 -18.09 -44.25
N ALA A 57 20.79 -17.02 -43.76
CA ALA A 57 21.95 -16.15 -43.82
C ALA A 57 21.61 -14.78 -44.44
N SER A 58 22.07 -13.79 -43.72
CA SER A 58 22.77 -12.56 -44.17
C SER A 58 22.11 -11.57 -45.13
N ALA A 59 22.12 -10.31 -44.72
CA ALA A 59 22.90 -9.19 -45.28
C ALA A 59 22.37 -7.87 -44.69
N THR A 60 23.11 -7.17 -43.89
CA THR A 60 23.98 -6.01 -44.19
C THR A 60 23.34 -4.89 -45.01
N GLY A 61 23.28 -3.71 -44.39
CA GLY A 61 22.97 -2.46 -45.06
C GLY A 61 22.96 -1.24 -44.12
N LYS A 62 24.13 -0.67 -43.85
CA LYS A 62 24.31 0.73 -43.43
C LYS A 62 24.64 1.54 -44.67
N PRO A 63 24.20 2.82 -44.80
CA PRO A 63 25.14 3.90 -44.54
C PRO A 63 24.53 5.19 -43.94
N THR A 64 25.24 5.78 -43.05
CA THR A 64 25.76 7.15 -42.89
C THR A 64 25.11 8.29 -43.72
N GLY A 65 24.74 9.38 -43.00
CA GLY A 65 24.48 10.68 -43.57
C GLY A 65 24.45 11.76 -42.48
N THR A 66 25.55 12.46 -42.35
CA THR A 66 25.84 13.68 -41.61
C THR A 66 25.13 14.88 -42.23
N SER A 67 24.58 15.85 -41.47
CA SER A 67 24.94 17.25 -41.60
C SER A 67 24.19 18.20 -40.64
N SER A 68 24.96 19.03 -40.09
CA SER A 68 24.80 20.24 -39.28
C SER A 68 23.73 21.24 -39.72
N GLY A 69 23.28 22.06 -38.79
CA GLY A 69 22.60 23.33 -39.01
C GLY A 69 22.14 23.98 -37.73
N ALA A 70 22.96 24.89 -37.21
CA ALA A 70 22.62 25.82 -36.16
C ALA A 70 21.77 26.98 -36.71
N SER A 71 20.85 27.56 -35.93
CA SER A 71 20.63 28.97 -35.80
C SER A 71 19.60 29.32 -34.74
N GLU A 72 20.01 30.23 -33.91
CA GLU A 72 19.38 31.11 -32.94
C GLU A 72 18.04 31.75 -33.37
N SER A 73 17.19 32.00 -32.42
CA SER A 73 16.83 33.34 -31.95
C SER A 73 15.39 33.47 -31.43
N SER A 74 15.28 34.09 -30.28
CA SER A 74 14.23 34.98 -29.81
C SER A 74 12.98 34.41 -29.15
N ALA A 75 12.93 34.68 -27.85
CA ALA A 75 11.73 34.80 -27.02
C ALA A 75 10.79 35.92 -27.47
N PRO A 76 9.49 35.85 -27.06
CA PRO A 76 9.12 36.63 -25.88
C PRO A 76 8.16 35.90 -24.90
N LYS A 77 8.33 36.30 -23.66
CA LYS A 77 7.44 36.03 -22.51
C LYS A 77 6.11 36.76 -22.69
N PRO A 78 4.99 36.18 -22.22
CA PRO A 78 4.27 36.91 -21.18
C PRO A 78 3.81 36.03 -19.97
N SER A 79 3.62 36.76 -18.93
CA SER A 79 3.41 36.48 -17.53
C SER A 79 2.13 35.76 -17.15
N ALA A 80 2.25 35.03 -16.04
CA ALA A 80 1.36 35.00 -14.86
C ALA A 80 0.00 34.33 -14.97
N GLY A 81 -0.01 33.11 -14.39
CA GLY A 81 -1.18 32.47 -13.84
C GLY A 81 -0.66 31.50 -12.78
N GLY A 82 -0.64 31.95 -11.50
CA GLY A 82 -0.13 31.16 -10.40
C GLY A 82 -1.00 29.93 -10.13
N ALA A 83 -0.57 28.78 -10.64
CA ALA A 83 -0.85 27.50 -10.03
C ALA A 83 0.32 27.25 -9.10
N ALA A 84 0.06 27.02 -7.81
CA ALA A 84 1.04 26.51 -6.87
C ALA A 84 1.56 25.20 -7.45
N GLY A 85 2.64 25.28 -8.22
CA GLY A 85 3.29 24.14 -8.81
C GLY A 85 3.86 23.29 -7.68
N ALA A 86 3.37 22.08 -7.53
CA ALA A 86 4.12 21.04 -6.88
C ALA A 86 5.53 21.06 -7.49
N ALA A 87 6.54 21.26 -6.65
CA ALA A 87 7.93 21.20 -7.09
C ALA A 87 8.11 19.90 -7.89
N PRO A 88 8.82 19.93 -9.04
CA PRO A 88 9.08 18.72 -9.79
C PRO A 88 9.78 17.75 -8.84
N ALA A 89 9.14 16.59 -8.59
CA ALA A 89 9.75 15.51 -7.84
C ALA A 89 11.09 15.20 -8.50
N ALA A 90 12.17 15.16 -7.70
CA ALA A 90 13.46 14.71 -8.19
C ALA A 90 13.22 13.36 -8.86
N SER A 91 13.85 13.15 -10.03
CA SER A 91 13.69 11.93 -10.82
C SER A 91 13.94 10.72 -9.92
N GLY A 92 12.93 9.85 -9.77
CA GLY A 92 12.95 8.67 -8.90
C GLY A 92 12.09 8.77 -7.63
N GLN A 93 11.69 9.95 -7.15
CA GLN A 93 10.84 10.08 -5.98
C GLN A 93 9.35 9.86 -6.31
N CYS A 94 8.64 9.18 -5.40
CA CYS A 94 7.20 9.04 -5.50
C CYS A 94 6.52 10.39 -5.25
N PRO A 95 5.89 11.01 -6.26
CA PRO A 95 5.02 12.13 -6.01
C PRO A 95 3.78 11.69 -5.22
N ASP A 96 3.16 12.59 -4.47
CA ASP A 96 2.04 12.26 -3.60
C ASP A 96 0.87 11.58 -4.32
N GLN A 97 0.58 11.99 -5.56
CA GLN A 97 -0.46 11.38 -6.40
C GLN A 97 -0.17 9.95 -6.84
N SER A 98 1.07 9.48 -6.71
CA SER A 98 1.45 8.09 -6.99
C SER A 98 1.33 7.17 -5.78
N LEU A 99 0.94 7.70 -4.63
CA LEU A 99 0.81 6.96 -3.39
C LEU A 99 -0.64 6.94 -2.91
N ALA A 100 -1.04 5.78 -2.38
CA ALA A 100 -2.27 5.64 -1.59
C ALA A 100 -1.90 5.22 -0.18
N VAL A 101 -2.51 5.85 0.82
CA VAL A 101 -2.38 5.51 2.24
C VAL A 101 -3.71 4.94 2.71
N LYS A 102 -3.67 3.79 3.37
CA LYS A 102 -4.81 3.17 4.04
C LYS A 102 -4.46 2.90 5.49
N VAL A 103 -5.40 3.16 6.39
CA VAL A 103 -5.33 2.74 7.79
C VAL A 103 -6.30 1.59 8.02
N ASN A 104 -5.89 0.63 8.84
CA ASN A 104 -6.73 -0.49 9.26
C ASN A 104 -6.72 -0.54 10.78
N VAL A 105 -7.85 -0.84 11.37
CA VAL A 105 -7.98 -1.05 12.82
C VAL A 105 -7.86 -2.54 13.10
N GLY A 106 -7.06 -2.92 14.09
CA GLY A 106 -6.84 -4.33 14.45
C GLY A 106 -8.12 -5.03 14.92
N GLN A 107 -8.99 -4.30 15.64
CA GLN A 107 -10.28 -4.78 16.13
C GLN A 107 -11.33 -3.66 16.00
N PRO A 108 -12.59 -3.97 15.69
CA PRO A 108 -13.65 -2.96 15.58
C PRO A 108 -14.02 -2.33 16.93
N THR A 109 -13.73 -3.02 18.03
CA THR A 109 -14.02 -2.58 19.40
C THR A 109 -12.90 -3.00 20.34
N TYR A 110 -12.43 -2.08 21.15
CA TYR A 110 -11.45 -2.28 22.22
C TYR A 110 -12.11 -1.99 23.55
N LYS A 111 -11.69 -2.67 24.60
CA LYS A 111 -12.12 -2.36 25.97
C LYS A 111 -11.36 -1.15 26.50
N THR A 112 -11.98 -0.43 27.43
CA THR A 112 -11.30 0.64 28.18
C THR A 112 -10.02 0.10 28.82
N GLY A 113 -8.89 0.78 28.56
CA GLY A 113 -7.56 0.36 29.02
C GLY A 113 -6.82 -0.60 28.09
N GLU A 114 -7.46 -1.15 27.05
CA GLU A 114 -6.75 -1.83 25.97
C GLU A 114 -5.98 -0.81 25.10
N GLN A 115 -4.94 -1.30 24.44
CA GLN A 115 -4.13 -0.50 23.52
C GLN A 115 -4.53 -0.79 22.09
N PRO A 116 -5.30 0.09 21.43
CA PRO A 116 -5.66 -0.07 20.04
C PRO A 116 -4.41 -0.12 19.14
N VAL A 117 -4.45 -1.06 18.18
CA VAL A 117 -3.38 -1.26 17.20
C VAL A 117 -3.90 -0.87 15.82
N PHE A 118 -3.16 0.03 15.17
CA PHE A 118 -3.49 0.53 13.84
C PHE A 118 -2.43 0.08 12.84
N GLY A 119 -2.85 -0.55 11.75
CA GLY A 119 -2.00 -0.88 10.62
C GLY A 119 -2.06 0.24 9.58
N ILE A 120 -0.91 0.66 9.06
CA ILE A 120 -0.79 1.63 7.98
C ILE A 120 -0.28 0.88 6.76
N VAL A 121 -0.94 1.02 5.62
CA VAL A 121 -0.50 0.46 4.36
C VAL A 121 -0.32 1.58 3.35
N ILE A 122 0.89 1.71 2.83
CA ILE A 122 1.27 2.67 1.81
C ILE A 122 1.50 1.88 0.52
N THR A 123 0.82 2.26 -0.56
CA THR A 123 0.85 1.56 -1.84
C THR A 123 1.33 2.51 -2.93
N ASN A 124 2.27 2.08 -3.76
CA ASN A 124 2.57 2.77 -5.02
C ASN A 124 1.47 2.42 -6.04
N ILE A 125 0.61 3.39 -6.35
CA ILE A 125 -0.49 3.24 -7.31
C ILE A 125 -0.11 3.71 -8.73
N SER A 126 1.14 4.11 -8.94
CA SER A 126 1.64 4.49 -10.27
C SER A 126 2.12 3.28 -11.06
N SER A 127 2.41 3.50 -12.33
CA SER A 127 2.97 2.48 -13.24
C SER A 127 4.49 2.39 -13.20
N SER A 128 5.18 3.21 -12.38
CA SER A 128 6.63 3.28 -12.31
C SER A 128 7.14 3.01 -10.91
N ALA A 129 8.32 2.40 -10.80
CA ALA A 129 9.01 2.30 -9.52
C ALA A 129 9.48 3.69 -9.07
N CYS A 130 9.37 3.96 -7.78
CA CYS A 130 9.77 5.24 -7.19
C CYS A 130 10.24 5.08 -5.75
N GLU A 131 10.99 6.05 -5.24
CA GLU A 131 11.49 6.07 -3.87
C GLU A 131 10.68 7.03 -3.00
N ARG A 132 10.44 6.66 -1.76
CA ARG A 132 9.77 7.51 -0.78
C ARG A 132 10.38 7.31 0.60
N ASP A 133 10.59 8.41 1.31
CA ASP A 133 10.86 8.35 2.73
C ASP A 133 9.57 8.01 3.48
N MET A 134 9.61 6.89 4.18
CA MET A 134 8.53 6.34 5.01
C MET A 134 8.91 6.35 6.49
N GLY A 135 9.85 7.20 6.86
CA GLY A 135 10.29 7.35 8.23
C GLY A 135 9.18 7.77 9.18
N SER A 136 9.32 7.42 10.44
CA SER A 136 8.28 7.64 11.47
C SER A 136 7.92 9.12 11.68
N GLY A 137 8.82 10.06 11.37
CA GLY A 137 8.53 11.50 11.42
C GLY A 137 7.58 11.98 10.33
N LEU A 138 7.50 11.25 9.19
CA LEU A 138 6.57 11.54 8.10
C LEU A 138 5.25 10.77 8.19
N GLN A 139 5.22 9.70 9.01
CA GLN A 139 4.03 8.92 9.28
C GLN A 139 3.28 9.52 10.46
N LEU A 140 2.11 10.07 10.20
CA LEU A 140 1.24 10.60 11.23
C LEU A 140 -0.01 9.74 11.32
N VAL A 141 -0.28 9.21 12.53
CA VAL A 141 -1.56 8.57 12.86
C VAL A 141 -2.26 9.42 13.87
N SER A 142 -3.52 9.73 13.64
CA SER A 142 -4.32 10.52 14.57
C SER A 142 -5.65 9.84 14.88
N VAL A 143 -6.03 9.87 16.15
CA VAL A 143 -7.36 9.49 16.63
C VAL A 143 -8.18 10.74 16.82
N GLN A 144 -9.40 10.71 16.32
CA GLN A 144 -10.33 11.85 16.31
C GLN A 144 -11.70 11.40 16.80
N SER A 145 -12.53 12.37 17.22
CA SER A 145 -13.97 12.13 17.40
C SER A 145 -14.58 11.62 16.09
N LEU A 146 -15.72 10.92 16.19
CA LEU A 146 -16.38 10.32 15.02
C LEU A 146 -16.68 11.34 13.91
N ASP A 147 -17.02 12.57 14.28
CA ASP A 147 -17.26 13.67 13.35
C ASP A 147 -15.98 14.30 12.77
N GLY A 148 -14.80 13.85 13.22
CA GLY A 148 -13.49 14.34 12.77
C GLY A 148 -13.12 15.75 13.28
N GLN A 149 -13.99 16.38 14.09
CA GLN A 149 -13.80 17.78 14.51
C GLN A 149 -12.75 17.93 15.61
N ARG A 150 -12.59 16.93 16.44
CA ARG A 150 -11.68 16.97 17.59
C ARG A 150 -10.59 15.90 17.47
N LYS A 151 -9.35 16.32 17.32
CA LYS A 151 -8.19 15.44 17.45
C LYS A 151 -7.99 15.15 18.95
N LEU A 152 -7.88 13.87 19.29
CA LEU A 152 -7.67 13.38 20.65
C LEU A 152 -6.22 12.97 20.86
N TRP A 153 -5.58 12.41 19.84
CA TRP A 153 -4.23 11.90 19.91
C TRP A 153 -3.55 11.94 18.55
N SER A 154 -2.22 12.04 18.57
CA SER A 154 -1.37 11.85 17.39
C SER A 154 -0.09 11.12 17.75
N SER A 155 0.38 10.24 16.87
CA SER A 155 1.65 9.50 17.02
C SER A 155 2.87 10.41 17.13
N THR A 156 2.81 11.61 16.55
CA THR A 156 3.92 12.57 16.52
C THR A 156 3.85 13.61 17.63
N ASP A 157 2.79 13.63 18.46
CA ASP A 157 2.68 14.63 19.51
C ASP A 157 3.80 14.54 20.55
N CYS A 158 4.23 13.31 20.92
CA CYS A 158 5.33 13.08 21.86
C CYS A 158 6.64 12.68 21.21
N TYR A 159 6.62 12.31 19.95
CA TYR A 159 7.77 11.83 19.17
C TYR A 159 7.78 12.51 17.80
N PRO A 160 8.02 13.83 17.74
CA PRO A 160 7.98 14.57 16.48
C PRO A 160 9.15 14.19 15.55
N ASP A 161 10.29 13.80 16.15
CA ASP A 161 11.50 13.45 15.41
C ASP A 161 11.48 11.97 15.05
N GLY A 162 11.53 11.67 13.78
CA GLY A 162 11.60 10.31 13.25
C GLY A 162 12.90 10.09 12.49
N THR A 163 13.33 8.82 12.41
CA THR A 163 14.43 8.44 11.52
C THR A 163 13.90 8.28 10.10
N PRO A 164 14.64 8.76 9.07
CA PRO A 164 14.30 8.48 7.69
C PRO A 164 14.31 6.98 7.40
N ASP A 165 13.34 6.52 6.56
CA ASP A 165 13.24 5.14 6.07
C ASP A 165 12.92 5.21 4.56
N ILE A 166 13.96 5.40 3.75
CA ILE A 166 13.81 5.53 2.31
C ILE A 166 13.62 4.16 1.69
N ARG A 167 12.48 3.95 1.03
CA ARG A 167 12.15 2.69 0.36
C ARG A 167 11.81 2.91 -1.10
N THR A 168 12.27 2.00 -1.95
CA THR A 168 11.82 1.88 -3.34
C THR A 168 10.56 1.03 -3.38
N LEU A 169 9.50 1.54 -3.97
CA LEU A 169 8.26 0.81 -4.21
C LEU A 169 8.06 0.59 -5.71
N ASN A 170 7.98 -0.67 -6.13
CA ASN A 170 7.54 -1.04 -7.47
C ASN A 170 6.03 -0.75 -7.67
N PRO A 171 5.53 -0.68 -8.91
CA PRO A 171 4.10 -0.57 -9.18
C PRO A 171 3.27 -1.60 -8.41
N GLY A 172 2.26 -1.15 -7.66
CA GLY A 172 1.42 -1.99 -6.83
C GLY A 172 2.06 -2.51 -5.54
N GLN A 173 3.35 -2.26 -5.31
CA GLN A 173 4.02 -2.69 -4.08
C GLN A 173 3.53 -1.90 -2.88
N GLN A 174 3.46 -2.59 -1.74
CA GLN A 174 2.99 -2.05 -0.48
C GLN A 174 4.10 -2.08 0.59
N ALA A 175 4.12 -1.04 1.42
CA ALA A 175 4.84 -1.02 2.68
C ALA A 175 3.82 -0.95 3.82
N ALA A 176 3.99 -1.81 4.84
CA ALA A 176 3.09 -1.89 5.98
C ALA A 176 3.82 -1.53 7.28
N PHE A 177 3.14 -0.78 8.12
CA PHE A 177 3.62 -0.32 9.42
C PHE A 177 2.54 -0.52 10.47
N THR A 178 2.91 -0.50 11.74
CA THR A 178 2.00 -0.67 12.85
C THR A 178 2.26 0.39 13.91
N VAL A 179 1.20 0.98 14.42
CA VAL A 179 1.24 1.95 15.51
C VAL A 179 0.29 1.50 16.61
N THR A 180 0.78 1.47 17.85
CA THR A 180 -0.02 1.16 19.04
C THR A 180 -0.33 2.44 19.80
N TRP A 181 -1.60 2.64 20.11
CA TRP A 181 -2.09 3.79 20.87
C TRP A 181 -2.39 3.37 22.31
N SER A 182 -2.02 4.24 23.28
CA SER A 182 -2.24 3.96 24.70
C SER A 182 -3.69 4.14 25.17
N GLY A 183 -4.63 4.56 24.29
CA GLY A 183 -6.00 4.88 24.69
C GLY A 183 -6.15 6.21 25.44
N ALA A 184 -5.12 7.06 25.43
CA ALA A 184 -5.12 8.35 26.12
C ALA A 184 -4.92 9.52 25.15
N THR A 185 -5.35 10.70 25.54
CA THR A 185 -5.16 11.94 24.80
C THR A 185 -3.69 12.34 24.73
N SER A 186 -3.32 13.14 23.72
CA SER A 186 -2.02 13.80 23.64
C SER A 186 -2.15 15.21 23.08
N ALA A 187 -1.13 16.02 23.32
CA ALA A 187 -0.96 17.33 22.73
C ALA A 187 0.48 17.50 22.20
N PRO A 188 0.71 18.40 21.26
CA PRO A 188 2.03 18.65 20.68
C PRO A 188 3.09 18.93 21.74
N GLY A 189 4.29 18.36 21.54
CA GLY A 189 5.37 18.44 22.53
C GLY A 189 5.14 17.64 23.80
N CYS A 190 4.20 16.68 23.78
CA CYS A 190 3.77 15.91 24.94
C CYS A 190 3.25 16.78 26.08
N ALA A 191 2.68 17.94 25.77
CA ALA A 191 2.23 18.92 26.73
C ALA A 191 0.93 18.45 27.43
N GLY A 192 0.78 18.83 28.69
CA GLY A 192 -0.42 18.57 29.48
C GLY A 192 -0.56 17.14 29.97
N GLU A 193 -1.68 16.88 30.66
CA GLU A 193 -2.00 15.57 31.21
C GLU A 193 -2.58 14.65 30.13
N ARG A 194 -2.15 13.38 30.14
CA ARG A 194 -2.69 12.34 29.28
C ARG A 194 -3.88 11.68 29.96
N VAL A 195 -5.06 11.95 29.44
CA VAL A 195 -6.32 11.46 29.99
C VAL A 195 -6.82 10.30 29.15
N ALA A 196 -7.21 9.20 29.78
CA ALA A 196 -7.87 8.09 29.09
C ALA A 196 -9.13 8.60 28.37
N VAL A 197 -9.33 8.16 27.12
CA VAL A 197 -10.54 8.54 26.39
C VAL A 197 -11.76 7.80 26.95
N ALA A 198 -12.92 8.46 26.91
CA ALA A 198 -14.18 7.87 27.34
C ALA A 198 -14.60 6.73 26.38
N PRO A 199 -15.42 5.76 26.83
CA PRO A 199 -16.11 4.84 25.94
C PRO A 199 -16.90 5.59 24.87
N GLY A 200 -16.89 5.07 23.64
CA GLY A 200 -17.59 5.70 22.52
C GLY A 200 -16.95 5.43 21.17
N PRO A 201 -17.56 5.95 20.10
CA PRO A 201 -17.07 5.80 18.74
C PRO A 201 -16.00 6.85 18.40
N TYR A 202 -14.97 6.41 17.70
CA TYR A 202 -13.84 7.21 17.27
C TYR A 202 -13.49 6.89 15.81
N THR A 203 -12.67 7.73 15.21
CA THR A 203 -12.03 7.46 13.91
C THR A 203 -10.53 7.57 14.03
N VAL A 204 -9.83 6.74 13.23
CA VAL A 204 -8.39 6.86 13.04
C VAL A 204 -8.11 7.26 11.60
N VAL A 205 -7.10 8.10 11.43
CA VAL A 205 -6.60 8.56 10.13
C VAL A 205 -5.10 8.40 10.13
N ALA A 206 -4.55 7.86 9.03
CA ALA A 206 -3.11 7.81 8.78
C ALA A 206 -2.73 8.79 7.67
N GLN A 207 -1.49 9.29 7.72
CA GLN A 207 -0.96 10.23 6.75
C GLN A 207 0.53 9.95 6.54
N LEU A 208 1.01 10.08 5.29
CA LEU A 208 2.42 10.11 4.94
C LEU A 208 2.71 11.41 4.19
N GLY A 209 3.42 12.33 4.83
CA GLY A 209 3.56 13.68 4.29
C GLY A 209 2.19 14.33 4.07
N SER A 210 1.81 14.66 2.85
CA SER A 210 0.49 15.22 2.50
C SER A 210 -0.55 14.18 2.11
N VAL A 211 -0.16 12.91 1.87
CA VAL A 211 -1.08 11.84 1.47
C VAL A 211 -1.81 11.30 2.67
N ARG A 212 -3.15 11.39 2.67
CA ARG A 212 -4.01 11.03 3.80
C ARG A 212 -4.93 9.86 3.46
N SER A 213 -5.16 8.97 4.42
CA SER A 213 -6.15 7.90 4.32
C SER A 213 -7.57 8.43 4.51
N SER A 214 -8.56 7.63 4.09
CA SER A 214 -9.92 7.78 4.59
C SER A 214 -9.95 7.50 6.11
N PRO A 215 -10.87 8.14 6.86
CA PRO A 215 -11.10 7.80 8.27
C PRO A 215 -11.60 6.36 8.41
N GLU A 216 -11.08 5.63 9.37
CA GLU A 216 -11.52 4.26 9.70
C GLU A 216 -12.16 4.27 11.10
N PRO A 217 -13.45 3.88 11.25
CA PRO A 217 -14.14 3.93 12.53
C PRO A 217 -13.78 2.75 13.43
N PHE A 218 -13.81 2.97 14.75
CA PHE A 218 -13.70 1.95 15.79
C PHE A 218 -14.35 2.41 17.08
N ASN A 219 -14.54 1.50 18.05
CA ASN A 219 -15.15 1.78 19.34
C ASN A 219 -14.19 1.51 20.50
N ILE A 220 -14.35 2.30 21.58
CA ILE A 220 -13.88 1.97 22.92
C ILE A 220 -15.12 1.63 23.77
N ALA A 221 -15.13 0.48 24.46
CA ALA A 221 -16.25 -0.02 25.26
C ALA A 221 -15.88 -0.14 26.75
#